data_793fd891bc204bc500c906e46853a0d1
#
_entry.id   793fd891bc204bc500c906e46853a0d1
#
_cell.length_a   1.000
_cell.length_b   1.000
_cell.length_c   1.000
_cell.angle_alpha   90.00
_cell.angle_beta   90.00
_cell.angle_gamma   90.00
#
_symmetry.space_group_name_H-M   'P 1'
#
loop_
_entity.id
_entity.type
_entity.pdbx_description
1 polymer ?
#
loop_
_entity_poly.entity_id
_entity_poly.type
_entity_poly.pdbx_seq_one_letter_code
_entity_poly.pdbx_strand_id
1 'polypeptide(L)'
;MKCASQLIASFLLCAMSLPGMAQPVTPGPDVILIRATAKTPDQVVEAIKAYAKSQKWLFMGANTVKPKPGAVTMVKVCVPKVAAILWPVGLQVSAFLPCGNLGVYRGEGKTQVSMLHPGYMQILYPHPNVEKAVALATPLLTAMLEAITK
;
A
#
# COMPACT_ATOMS: atom_id res chain seq x y z
N MET A 1 -63.04 49.57 17.35
CA MET A 1 -62.24 48.63 18.08
C MET A 1 -61.57 47.73 17.06
N LYS A 2 -60.26 47.84 16.85
CA LYS A 2 -59.51 47.27 15.74
C LYS A 2 -58.71 46.04 16.29
N CYS A 3 -59.00 44.86 15.82
CA CYS A 3 -58.18 43.65 16.06
C CYS A 3 -57.08 43.54 14.98
N ALA A 4 -55.85 43.66 15.41
CA ALA A 4 -54.69 43.43 14.56
C ALA A 4 -54.33 41.96 14.54
N SER A 5 -54.32 41.37 13.35
CA SER A 5 -53.94 40.00 13.10
C SER A 5 -52.43 39.97 12.81
N GLN A 6 -51.65 39.32 13.67
CA GLN A 6 -50.22 39.11 13.45
C GLN A 6 -50.03 37.78 12.72
N LEU A 7 -49.54 37.86 11.48
CA LEU A 7 -49.07 36.71 10.68
C LEU A 7 -47.62 36.38 11.08
N ILE A 8 -47.42 35.24 11.75
CA ILE A 8 -46.10 34.71 12.04
C ILE A 8 -45.68 33.86 10.83
N ALA A 9 -44.75 34.40 10.05
CA ALA A 9 -44.10 33.64 8.97
C ALA A 9 -43.03 32.73 9.55
N SER A 10 -43.30 31.42 9.64
CA SER A 10 -42.32 30.41 9.99
C SER A 10 -41.38 30.14 8.81
N PHE A 11 -40.16 30.66 8.89
CA PHE A 11 -39.09 30.31 7.95
C PHE A 11 -38.56 28.92 8.29
N LEU A 12 -38.92 27.92 7.49
CA LEU A 12 -38.35 26.56 7.53
C LEU A 12 -36.95 26.62 6.90
N LEU A 13 -35.90 26.68 7.73
CA LEU A 13 -34.52 26.51 7.27
C LEU A 13 -34.31 25.05 6.90
N CYS A 14 -34.38 24.73 5.61
CA CYS A 14 -33.99 23.44 5.05
C CYS A 14 -32.46 23.38 5.04
N ALA A 15 -31.85 22.74 6.06
CA ALA A 15 -30.43 22.48 6.10
C ALA A 15 -30.11 21.45 5.00
N MET A 16 -29.64 21.92 3.84
CA MET A 16 -29.06 21.09 2.80
C MET A 16 -27.72 20.53 3.32
N SER A 17 -27.74 19.27 3.74
CA SER A 17 -26.54 18.51 4.04
C SER A 17 -25.76 18.33 2.73
N LEU A 18 -24.69 19.10 2.54
CA LEU A 18 -23.74 18.89 1.45
C LEU A 18 -23.10 17.51 1.63
N PRO A 19 -23.07 16.67 0.59
CA PRO A 19 -22.32 15.43 0.67
C PRO A 19 -20.87 15.77 0.96
N GLY A 20 -20.33 15.21 2.05
CA GLY A 20 -18.95 15.43 2.45
C GLY A 20 -18.04 15.06 1.29
N MET A 21 -17.39 16.05 0.70
CA MET A 21 -16.32 15.83 -0.26
C MET A 21 -15.21 15.09 0.49
N ALA A 22 -14.96 13.82 0.11
CA ALA A 22 -13.81 13.10 0.60
C ALA A 22 -12.57 13.95 0.34
N GLN A 23 -11.89 14.36 1.39
CA GLN A 23 -10.64 15.12 1.25
C GLN A 23 -9.63 14.22 0.55
N PRO A 24 -8.90 14.74 -0.45
CA PRO A 24 -7.82 13.96 -1.05
C PRO A 24 -6.81 13.61 0.05
N VAL A 25 -6.63 12.31 0.27
CA VAL A 25 -5.60 11.81 1.18
C VAL A 25 -4.27 12.18 0.55
N THR A 26 -3.61 13.20 1.09
CA THR A 26 -2.24 13.52 0.70
C THR A 26 -1.38 12.33 1.14
N PRO A 27 -0.72 11.62 0.22
CA PRO A 27 0.15 10.53 0.61
C PRO A 27 1.25 11.07 1.53
N GLY A 28 1.29 10.58 2.77
CA GLY A 28 2.39 10.92 3.67
C GLY A 28 3.74 10.41 3.12
N PRO A 29 4.89 10.96 3.55
CA PRO A 29 6.21 10.60 3.07
C PRO A 29 6.56 9.11 3.21
N ASP A 30 5.85 8.37 4.04
CA ASP A 30 6.11 6.96 4.34
C ASP A 30 5.29 5.96 3.51
N VAL A 31 4.56 6.43 2.48
CA VAL A 31 3.75 5.57 1.60
C VAL A 31 4.60 4.58 0.85
N ILE A 32 5.74 5.05 0.35
CA ILE A 32 6.71 4.24 -0.38
C ILE A 32 7.98 4.15 0.47
N LEU A 33 8.30 2.95 0.91
CA LEU A 33 9.58 2.67 1.55
C LEU A 33 10.64 2.51 0.46
N ILE A 34 11.74 3.27 0.55
CA ILE A 34 12.86 3.20 -0.39
C ILE A 34 14.13 2.89 0.38
N ARG A 35 14.95 1.99 -0.15
CA ARG A 35 16.30 1.69 0.35
C ARG A 35 17.29 1.65 -0.81
N ALA A 36 18.46 2.22 -0.59
CA ALA A 36 19.57 2.20 -1.55
C ALA A 36 20.57 1.10 -1.21
N THR A 37 21.21 0.51 -2.22
CA THR A 37 22.26 -0.49 -2.05
C THR A 37 23.34 -0.35 -3.13
N ALA A 38 24.55 -0.82 -2.84
CA ALA A 38 25.63 -0.93 -3.83
C ALA A 38 25.48 -2.14 -4.77
N LYS A 39 24.62 -3.11 -4.44
CA LYS A 39 24.33 -4.27 -5.29
C LYS A 39 23.79 -3.84 -6.64
N THR A 40 24.02 -4.65 -7.69
CA THR A 40 23.34 -4.44 -8.97
C THR A 40 21.85 -4.81 -8.88
N PRO A 41 20.97 -4.33 -9.78
CA PRO A 41 19.57 -4.73 -9.82
C PRO A 41 19.37 -6.26 -9.84
N ASP A 42 20.16 -6.99 -10.62
CA ASP A 42 20.07 -8.45 -10.70
C ASP A 42 20.48 -9.12 -9.37
N GLN A 43 21.53 -8.60 -8.71
CA GLN A 43 21.92 -9.11 -7.39
C GLN A 43 20.82 -8.88 -6.35
N VAL A 44 20.11 -7.76 -6.42
CA VAL A 44 18.96 -7.50 -5.54
C VAL A 44 17.82 -8.48 -5.82
N VAL A 45 17.50 -8.74 -7.08
CA VAL A 45 16.46 -9.71 -7.46
C VAL A 45 16.79 -11.11 -6.93
N GLU A 46 18.03 -11.56 -7.08
CA GLU A 46 18.49 -12.85 -6.52
C GLU A 46 18.47 -12.85 -4.98
N ALA A 47 18.82 -11.73 -4.33
CA ALA A 47 18.70 -11.59 -2.87
C ALA A 47 17.24 -11.69 -2.40
N ILE A 48 16.29 -11.07 -3.11
CA ILE A 48 14.85 -11.19 -2.82
C ILE A 48 14.40 -12.65 -2.94
N LYS A 49 14.79 -13.33 -4.01
CA LYS A 49 14.46 -14.73 -4.26
C LYS A 49 15.03 -15.67 -3.18
N ALA A 50 16.29 -15.46 -2.79
CA ALA A 50 16.95 -16.21 -1.72
C ALA A 50 16.26 -15.96 -0.36
N TYR A 51 15.93 -14.71 -0.04
CA TYR A 51 15.22 -14.36 1.18
C TYR A 51 13.83 -15.01 1.22
N ALA A 52 13.05 -14.88 0.16
CA ALA A 52 11.74 -15.51 0.07
C ALA A 52 11.83 -17.03 0.31
N LYS A 53 12.80 -17.70 -0.32
CA LYS A 53 13.05 -19.13 -0.10
C LYS A 53 13.38 -19.46 1.36
N SER A 54 14.26 -18.69 2.00
CA SER A 54 14.66 -18.90 3.39
C SER A 54 13.49 -18.75 4.37
N GLN A 55 12.56 -17.84 4.08
CA GLN A 55 11.36 -17.59 4.88
C GLN A 55 10.16 -18.46 4.50
N LYS A 56 10.31 -19.39 3.54
CA LYS A 56 9.23 -20.21 2.96
C LYS A 56 8.08 -19.34 2.38
N TRP A 57 8.46 -18.20 1.80
CA TRP A 57 7.55 -17.34 1.05
C TRP A 57 7.52 -17.74 -0.42
N LEU A 58 6.47 -17.30 -1.13
CA LEU A 58 6.36 -17.56 -2.56
C LEU A 58 7.04 -16.44 -3.34
N PHE A 59 8.05 -16.78 -4.15
CA PHE A 59 8.54 -15.88 -5.19
C PHE A 59 7.67 -16.05 -6.43
N MET A 60 6.90 -15.02 -6.76
CA MET A 60 5.87 -15.05 -7.81
C MET A 60 6.37 -14.57 -9.17
N GLY A 61 7.62 -14.09 -9.24
CA GLY A 61 8.25 -13.66 -10.48
C GLY A 61 8.90 -12.29 -10.40
N ALA A 62 9.65 -11.97 -11.46
CA ALA A 62 10.27 -10.69 -11.69
C ALA A 62 10.13 -10.33 -13.18
N ASN A 63 9.69 -9.13 -13.49
CA ASN A 63 9.50 -8.63 -14.83
C ASN A 63 10.16 -7.26 -14.99
N THR A 64 11.02 -7.10 -15.99
CA THR A 64 11.69 -5.84 -16.28
C THR A 64 10.98 -5.09 -17.40
N VAL A 65 10.67 -3.84 -17.15
CA VAL A 65 10.18 -2.88 -18.14
C VAL A 65 11.17 -1.73 -18.29
N LYS A 66 11.19 -1.09 -19.45
CA LYS A 66 12.15 -0.04 -19.77
C LYS A 66 11.43 1.28 -20.15
N PRO A 67 10.70 1.90 -19.19
CA PRO A 67 10.13 3.22 -19.43
C PRO A 67 11.25 4.28 -19.50
N LYS A 68 10.95 5.47 -20.01
CA LYS A 68 11.75 6.64 -19.68
C LYS A 68 11.43 7.08 -18.26
N PRO A 69 12.34 7.32 -17.33
CA PRO A 69 13.77 7.58 -17.51
C PRO A 69 14.70 6.36 -17.37
N GLY A 70 14.23 5.12 -17.20
CA GLY A 70 15.13 3.98 -17.04
C GLY A 70 14.43 2.64 -16.83
N ALA A 71 15.20 1.57 -16.75
CA ALA A 71 14.68 0.24 -16.50
C ALA A 71 14.26 0.06 -15.04
N VAL A 72 13.14 -0.60 -14.82
CA VAL A 72 12.68 -1.05 -13.50
C VAL A 72 12.29 -2.53 -13.55
N THR A 73 12.79 -3.31 -12.61
CA THR A 73 12.38 -4.70 -12.42
C THR A 73 11.33 -4.76 -11.31
N MET A 74 10.13 -5.14 -11.66
CA MET A 74 9.05 -5.37 -10.72
C MET A 74 9.13 -6.80 -10.21
N VAL A 75 9.28 -6.97 -8.90
CA VAL A 75 9.40 -8.27 -8.24
C VAL A 75 8.20 -8.51 -7.35
N LYS A 76 7.60 -9.69 -7.45
CA LYS A 76 6.46 -10.07 -6.63
C LYS A 76 6.80 -11.26 -5.73
N VAL A 77 6.62 -11.07 -4.41
CA VAL A 77 6.71 -12.13 -3.39
C VAL A 77 5.40 -12.19 -2.61
N CYS A 78 5.03 -13.36 -2.12
CA CYS A 78 3.85 -13.52 -1.28
C CYS A 78 4.23 -14.15 0.06
N VAL A 79 3.70 -13.57 1.15
CA VAL A 79 3.83 -14.08 2.52
C VAL A 79 2.59 -14.92 2.84
N PRO A 80 2.65 -16.28 2.82
CA PRO A 80 1.45 -17.12 2.94
C PRO A 80 0.65 -16.87 4.21
N LYS A 81 1.32 -16.59 5.34
CA LYS A 81 0.65 -16.30 6.63
C LYS A 81 -0.20 -15.03 6.57
N VAL A 82 0.27 -14.00 5.85
CA VAL A 82 -0.48 -12.75 5.65
C VAL A 82 -1.66 -13.00 4.72
N ALA A 83 -1.44 -13.71 3.63
CA ALA A 83 -2.50 -14.06 2.68
C ALA A 83 -3.63 -14.87 3.34
N ALA A 84 -3.29 -15.81 4.22
CA ALA A 84 -4.27 -16.63 4.95
C ALA A 84 -5.23 -15.79 5.83
N ILE A 85 -4.75 -14.66 6.39
CA ILE A 85 -5.59 -13.74 7.17
C ILE A 85 -6.55 -12.97 6.25
N LEU A 86 -6.14 -12.71 5.01
CA LEU A 86 -6.89 -11.88 4.07
C LEU A 86 -7.93 -12.64 3.26
N TRP A 87 -7.69 -13.91 2.90
CA TRP A 87 -8.64 -14.69 2.10
C TRP A 87 -10.07 -14.75 2.65
N PRO A 88 -10.32 -14.82 3.97
CA PRO A 88 -11.67 -14.77 4.52
C PRO A 88 -12.42 -13.45 4.28
N VAL A 89 -11.71 -12.36 3.93
CA VAL A 89 -12.34 -11.07 3.56
C VAL A 89 -13.03 -11.16 2.20
N GLY A 90 -12.53 -12.03 1.32
CA GLY A 90 -13.04 -12.27 -0.02
C GLY A 90 -11.91 -12.26 -1.07
N LEU A 91 -12.15 -12.90 -2.21
CA LEU A 91 -11.14 -13.03 -3.27
C LEU A 91 -10.73 -11.69 -3.92
N GLN A 92 -11.59 -10.67 -3.85
CA GLN A 92 -11.32 -9.32 -4.34
C GLN A 92 -10.11 -8.66 -3.67
N VAL A 93 -9.75 -9.07 -2.44
CA VAL A 93 -8.55 -8.55 -1.76
C VAL A 93 -7.26 -8.89 -2.52
N SER A 94 -7.30 -9.85 -3.44
CA SER A 94 -6.16 -10.18 -4.29
C SER A 94 -5.66 -8.99 -5.11
N ALA A 95 -6.51 -8.01 -5.40
CA ALA A 95 -6.15 -6.81 -6.16
C ALA A 95 -5.15 -5.91 -5.42
N PHE A 96 -5.13 -5.94 -4.08
CA PHE A 96 -4.26 -5.11 -3.26
C PHE A 96 -3.48 -5.89 -2.19
N LEU A 97 -3.41 -7.22 -2.34
CA LEU A 97 -2.58 -8.02 -1.45
C LEU A 97 -1.17 -7.40 -1.34
N PRO A 98 -0.65 -7.17 -0.13
CA PRO A 98 0.72 -6.73 0.08
C PRO A 98 1.67 -7.91 -0.12
N CYS A 99 1.47 -8.62 -1.22
CA CYS A 99 2.42 -9.60 -1.66
C CYS A 99 3.60 -8.84 -2.26
N GLY A 100 4.37 -8.15 -1.40
CA GLY A 100 5.65 -7.53 -1.67
C GLY A 100 5.89 -7.12 -3.13
N ASN A 101 5.10 -6.21 -3.66
CA ASN A 101 5.44 -5.60 -4.94
C ASN A 101 6.64 -4.68 -4.71
N LEU A 102 7.81 -5.10 -5.19
CA LEU A 102 9.03 -4.32 -5.12
C LEU A 102 9.38 -3.79 -6.50
N GLY A 103 9.82 -2.52 -6.54
CA GLY A 103 10.48 -1.93 -7.70
C GLY A 103 11.98 -1.91 -7.46
N VAL A 104 12.77 -2.51 -8.36
CA VAL A 104 14.24 -2.49 -8.32
C VAL A 104 14.73 -1.74 -9.54
N TYR A 105 15.45 -0.63 -9.33
CA TYR A 105 15.88 0.27 -10.41
C TYR A 105 17.17 1.00 -10.06
N ARG A 106 17.82 1.61 -11.07
CA ARG A 106 18.98 2.48 -10.86
C ARG A 106 18.50 3.91 -10.61
N GLY A 107 18.99 4.52 -9.54
CA GLY A 107 18.73 5.91 -9.19
C GLY A 107 19.87 6.48 -8.36
N GLU A 108 20.25 7.73 -8.57
CA GLU A 108 21.28 8.42 -7.80
C GLU A 108 22.61 7.65 -7.70
N GLY A 109 23.00 6.99 -8.80
CA GLY A 109 24.25 6.19 -8.85
C GLY A 109 24.23 4.85 -8.12
N LYS A 110 23.13 4.51 -7.44
CA LYS A 110 22.95 3.26 -6.69
C LYS A 110 21.76 2.47 -7.23
N THR A 111 21.60 1.24 -6.77
CA THR A 111 20.35 0.52 -6.94
C THR A 111 19.38 0.94 -5.83
N GLN A 112 18.18 1.34 -6.21
CA GLN A 112 17.08 1.65 -5.32
C GLN A 112 16.11 0.48 -5.28
N VAL A 113 15.59 0.17 -4.11
CA VAL A 113 14.51 -0.79 -3.91
C VAL A 113 13.34 -0.07 -3.26
N SER A 114 12.22 -0.01 -3.96
CA SER A 114 10.99 0.61 -3.47
C SER A 114 9.93 -0.44 -3.16
N MET A 115 9.11 -0.17 -2.15
CA MET A 115 8.00 -1.02 -1.74
C MET A 115 6.89 -0.16 -1.14
N LEU A 116 5.64 -0.47 -1.47
CA LEU A 116 4.50 0.17 -0.81
C LEU A 116 4.45 -0.26 0.67
N HIS A 117 4.27 0.72 1.57
CA HIS A 117 4.10 0.41 2.99
C HIS A 117 2.81 -0.39 3.22
N PRO A 118 2.85 -1.54 3.92
CA PRO A 118 1.67 -2.40 4.11
C PRO A 118 0.46 -1.71 4.73
N GLY A 119 0.67 -0.71 5.58
CA GLY A 119 -0.38 0.10 6.22
C GLY A 119 -1.39 0.72 5.25
N TYR A 120 -1.00 0.90 3.98
CA TYR A 120 -1.90 1.42 2.94
C TYR A 120 -3.13 0.57 2.70
N MET A 121 -3.02 -0.73 2.92
CA MET A 121 -4.17 -1.63 2.77
C MET A 121 -5.30 -1.29 3.72
N GLN A 122 -5.00 -0.91 4.96
CA GLN A 122 -6.01 -0.55 5.95
C GLN A 122 -6.73 0.75 5.59
N ILE A 123 -6.02 1.68 4.91
CA ILE A 123 -6.62 2.91 4.39
C ILE A 123 -7.55 2.61 3.22
N LEU A 124 -7.12 1.74 2.29
CA LEU A 124 -7.88 1.39 1.10
C LEU A 124 -9.08 0.47 1.40
N TYR A 125 -8.95 -0.39 2.39
CA TYR A 125 -9.98 -1.37 2.75
C TYR A 125 -10.02 -1.56 4.29
N PRO A 126 -10.72 -0.69 5.02
CA PRO A 126 -10.87 -0.82 6.48
C PRO A 126 -11.64 -2.10 6.84
N HIS A 127 -10.94 -3.07 7.43
CA HIS A 127 -11.52 -4.35 7.85
C HIS A 127 -10.65 -4.98 8.96
N PRO A 128 -11.21 -5.63 10.01
CA PRO A 128 -10.43 -6.19 11.12
C PRO A 128 -9.35 -7.20 10.68
N ASN A 129 -9.62 -8.02 9.66
CA ASN A 129 -8.61 -8.94 9.13
C ASN A 129 -7.52 -8.20 8.35
N VAL A 130 -7.83 -7.08 7.69
CA VAL A 130 -6.82 -6.25 7.01
C VAL A 130 -5.90 -5.60 8.04
N GLU A 131 -6.43 -5.11 9.16
CA GLU A 131 -5.64 -4.60 10.27
C GLU A 131 -4.67 -5.65 10.83
N LYS A 132 -5.16 -6.87 11.11
CA LYS A 132 -4.32 -7.99 11.55
C LYS A 132 -3.25 -8.35 10.52
N ALA A 133 -3.61 -8.36 9.25
CA ALA A 133 -2.68 -8.67 8.16
C ALA A 133 -1.59 -7.59 8.04
N VAL A 134 -1.94 -6.31 8.16
CA VAL A 134 -1.00 -5.17 8.17
C VAL A 134 -0.04 -5.26 9.36
N ALA A 135 -0.54 -5.53 10.56
CA ALA A 135 0.28 -5.68 11.76
C ALA A 135 1.32 -6.81 11.61
N LEU A 136 0.95 -7.91 10.96
CA LEU A 136 1.88 -9.01 10.66
C LEU A 136 2.82 -8.69 9.48
N ALA A 137 2.31 -8.10 8.40
CA ALA A 137 3.07 -7.87 7.17
C ALA A 137 4.15 -6.80 7.34
N THR A 138 3.86 -5.73 8.10
CA THR A 138 4.77 -4.58 8.22
C THR A 138 6.15 -4.98 8.72
N PRO A 139 6.33 -5.64 9.88
CA PRO A 139 7.67 -6.02 10.34
C PRO A 139 8.34 -7.04 9.41
N LEU A 140 7.60 -7.98 8.84
CA LEU A 140 8.15 -9.01 7.95
C LEU A 140 8.71 -8.41 6.66
N LEU A 141 7.96 -7.54 6.00
CA LEU A 141 8.36 -6.93 4.74
C LEU A 141 9.44 -5.86 4.93
N THR A 142 9.40 -5.11 6.04
CA THR A 142 10.47 -4.18 6.40
C THR A 142 11.79 -4.92 6.66
N ALA A 143 11.76 -6.01 7.41
CA ALA A 143 12.95 -6.85 7.65
C ALA A 143 13.51 -7.44 6.35
N MET A 144 12.64 -7.87 5.42
CA MET A 144 13.08 -8.28 4.08
C MET A 144 13.80 -7.14 3.36
N LEU A 145 13.17 -5.96 3.28
CA LEU A 145 13.74 -4.80 2.59
C LEU A 145 15.14 -4.44 3.12
N GLU A 146 15.31 -4.49 4.43
CA GLU A 146 16.60 -4.25 5.08
C GLU A 146 17.63 -5.34 4.78
N ALA A 147 17.22 -6.61 4.82
CA ALA A 147 18.13 -7.74 4.59
C ALA A 147 18.65 -7.78 3.14
N ILE A 148 17.81 -7.48 2.15
CA ILE A 148 18.20 -7.56 0.73
C ILE A 148 19.04 -6.37 0.29
N THR A 149 19.04 -5.26 1.03
CA THR A 149 19.77 -4.03 0.68
C THR A 149 21.08 -3.86 1.46
N LYS A 150 21.31 -4.64 2.48
CA LYS A 150 22.65 -4.79 3.12
C LYS A 150 23.59 -5.52 2.19
#